data_a5a80e213e9f1eb2783e85bae7e54e80
#
_entry.id   a5a80e213e9f1eb2783e85bae7e54e80
#
_cell.length_a   1.000
_cell.length_b   1.000
_cell.length_c   1.000
_cell.angle_alpha   90.00
_cell.angle_beta   90.00
_cell.angle_gamma   90.00
#
_symmetry.space_group_name_H-M   'P 1'
#
loop_
_entity.id
_entity.type
_entity.pdbx_description
1 polymer ?
#
loop_
_entity_poly.entity_id
_entity_poly.type
_entity_poly.pdbx_seq_one_letter_code
_entity_poly.pdbx_strand_id
1 'polypeptide(L)'
;MGTVDEGIRNYRDEALKIAKKNCQKLGIEHVVTSFKELFGYTMDEIVNLIQERGETGLLPCSYCGVLRRKALNTMAREAGVDKLVVAHSLDDETQTMLLNVIHGDPLRIARSKPVLDVVHPNFVQRVKPLCMVPEKEVVLYAYLKGIEFQSITCPYAQTALRNDVRNMLTQMEYKHAGTLFTVFHSIERIRPALEAATEKVKLQNCHLCGEPTVGDLCRACQMLQELGIQ
;
A
#
# COMPACT_ATOMS: atom_id res chain seq x y z
N MET A 1 -10.41 -14.09 0.41
CA MET A 1 -9.46 -13.13 -0.17
C MET A 1 -10.15 -11.81 -0.41
N GLY A 2 -9.55 -10.68 0.03
CA GLY A 2 -10.12 -9.35 -0.16
C GLY A 2 -9.47 -8.61 -1.34
N THR A 3 -10.26 -7.91 -2.15
CA THR A 3 -9.79 -7.03 -3.22
C THR A 3 -10.48 -5.68 -3.11
N VAL A 4 -9.71 -4.61 -3.24
CA VAL A 4 -10.24 -3.24 -3.30
C VAL A 4 -10.31 -2.81 -4.76
N ASP A 5 -11.48 -2.35 -5.19
CA ASP A 5 -11.68 -1.71 -6.49
C ASP A 5 -11.52 -0.20 -6.33
N GLU A 6 -10.46 0.35 -6.88
CA GLU A 6 -10.22 1.78 -6.86
C GLU A 6 -11.02 2.53 -7.92
N GLY A 7 -11.69 1.85 -8.84
CA GLY A 7 -12.46 2.45 -9.93
C GLY A 7 -11.58 3.18 -10.95
N ILE A 8 -10.48 2.54 -11.38
CA ILE A 8 -9.60 3.02 -12.46
C ILE A 8 -9.97 2.26 -13.73
N ARG A 9 -10.56 2.95 -14.73
CA ARG A 9 -11.03 2.34 -15.98
C ARG A 9 -9.90 1.69 -16.75
N ASN A 10 -10.22 0.58 -17.44
CA ASN A 10 -9.29 -0.19 -18.27
C ASN A 10 -8.08 -0.75 -17.52
N TYR A 11 -8.05 -0.64 -16.20
CA TYR A 11 -7.00 -1.15 -15.33
C TYR A 11 -7.55 -2.11 -14.27
N ARG A 12 -8.53 -1.66 -13.45
CA ARG A 12 -9.04 -2.49 -12.35
C ARG A 12 -9.98 -3.60 -12.80
N ASP A 13 -10.70 -3.41 -13.89
CA ASP A 13 -11.61 -4.42 -14.43
C ASP A 13 -10.92 -5.75 -14.74
N GLU A 14 -9.73 -5.69 -15.35
CA GLU A 14 -8.91 -6.87 -15.63
C GLU A 14 -8.39 -7.51 -14.34
N ALA A 15 -7.83 -6.71 -13.43
CA ALA A 15 -7.32 -7.20 -12.15
C ALA A 15 -8.40 -7.91 -11.32
N LEU A 16 -9.62 -7.39 -11.29
CA LEU A 16 -10.76 -8.00 -10.60
C LEU A 16 -11.17 -9.33 -11.22
N LYS A 17 -11.23 -9.41 -12.56
CA LYS A 17 -11.52 -10.65 -13.29
C LYS A 17 -10.47 -11.73 -12.97
N ILE A 18 -9.19 -11.37 -13.03
CA ILE A 18 -8.08 -12.28 -12.72
C ILE A 18 -8.14 -12.73 -11.26
N ALA A 19 -8.34 -11.81 -10.31
CA ALA A 19 -8.46 -12.14 -8.90
C ALA A 19 -9.62 -13.10 -8.63
N LYS A 20 -10.80 -12.84 -9.19
CA LYS A 20 -11.97 -13.70 -9.09
C LYS A 20 -11.70 -15.10 -9.63
N LYS A 21 -11.10 -15.20 -10.82
CA LYS A 21 -10.76 -16.47 -11.46
C LYS A 21 -9.76 -17.28 -10.64
N ASN A 22 -8.73 -16.62 -10.10
CA ASN A 22 -7.74 -17.30 -9.25
C ASN A 22 -8.37 -17.78 -7.94
N CYS A 23 -9.24 -16.99 -7.30
CA CYS A 23 -9.97 -17.41 -6.10
C CYS A 23 -10.84 -18.63 -6.37
N GLN A 24 -11.57 -18.65 -7.49
CA GLN A 24 -12.39 -19.79 -7.90
C GLN A 24 -11.55 -21.06 -8.10
N LYS A 25 -10.40 -20.94 -8.80
CA LYS A 25 -9.47 -22.08 -9.00
C LYS A 25 -8.94 -22.65 -7.68
N LEU A 26 -8.75 -21.79 -6.67
CA LEU A 26 -8.21 -22.16 -5.37
C LEU A 26 -9.31 -22.54 -4.34
N GLY A 27 -10.60 -22.44 -4.70
CA GLY A 27 -11.70 -22.66 -3.77
C GLY A 27 -11.74 -21.65 -2.61
N ILE A 28 -11.25 -20.43 -2.82
CA ILE A 28 -11.18 -19.38 -1.80
C ILE A 28 -12.29 -18.37 -2.02
N GLU A 29 -13.01 -18.02 -0.94
CA GLU A 29 -13.98 -16.93 -0.96
C GLU A 29 -13.32 -15.62 -1.39
N HIS A 30 -14.00 -14.85 -2.26
CA HIS A 30 -13.54 -13.56 -2.77
C HIS A 30 -14.50 -12.45 -2.39
N VAL A 31 -14.04 -11.53 -1.54
CA VAL A 31 -14.79 -10.34 -1.13
C VAL A 31 -14.19 -9.12 -1.85
N VAL A 32 -15.04 -8.29 -2.41
CA VAL A 32 -14.65 -7.06 -3.10
C VAL A 32 -15.32 -5.89 -2.41
N THR A 33 -14.58 -4.82 -2.16
CA THR A 33 -15.11 -3.51 -1.78
C THR A 33 -14.55 -2.45 -2.73
N SER A 34 -15.21 -1.33 -2.87
CA SER A 34 -14.78 -0.28 -3.79
C SER A 34 -14.56 1.07 -3.11
N PHE A 35 -13.75 1.92 -3.74
CA PHE A 35 -13.63 3.32 -3.33
C PHE A 35 -14.98 4.05 -3.44
N LYS A 36 -15.77 3.71 -4.45
CA LYS A 36 -17.10 4.31 -4.65
C LYS A 36 -18.04 4.00 -3.49
N GLU A 37 -18.05 2.77 -2.99
CA GLU A 37 -18.85 2.36 -1.82
C GLU A 37 -18.35 2.99 -0.53
N LEU A 38 -17.03 3.02 -0.28
CA LEU A 38 -16.48 3.48 0.99
C LEU A 38 -16.33 4.99 1.10
N PHE A 39 -16.07 5.67 -0.03
CA PHE A 39 -15.71 7.10 -0.05
C PHE A 39 -16.62 7.95 -0.96
N GLY A 40 -17.57 7.32 -1.67
CA GLY A 40 -18.49 8.01 -2.59
C GLY A 40 -17.89 8.33 -3.97
N TYR A 41 -16.58 8.12 -4.17
CA TYR A 41 -15.84 8.49 -5.40
C TYR A 41 -14.94 7.36 -5.84
N THR A 42 -14.78 7.20 -7.16
CA THR A 42 -13.74 6.38 -7.78
C THR A 42 -12.40 7.12 -7.80
N MET A 43 -11.31 6.41 -8.06
CA MET A 43 -10.00 7.07 -8.22
C MET A 43 -9.96 7.98 -9.45
N ASP A 44 -10.64 7.62 -10.55
CA ASP A 44 -10.76 8.48 -11.74
C ASP A 44 -11.48 9.80 -11.41
N GLU A 45 -12.58 9.75 -10.66
CA GLU A 45 -13.29 10.94 -10.18
C GLU A 45 -12.43 11.81 -9.25
N ILE A 46 -11.66 11.18 -8.35
CA ILE A 46 -10.71 11.89 -7.46
C ILE A 46 -9.62 12.60 -8.28
N VAL A 47 -9.08 11.96 -9.32
CA VAL A 47 -8.09 12.57 -10.20
C VAL A 47 -8.65 13.78 -10.93
N ASN A 48 -9.89 13.69 -11.42
CA ASN A 48 -10.56 14.83 -12.04
C ASN A 48 -10.71 16.01 -11.06
N LEU A 49 -11.14 15.76 -9.83
CA LEU A 49 -11.24 16.79 -8.79
C LEU A 49 -9.87 17.44 -8.46
N ILE A 50 -8.80 16.65 -8.43
CA ILE A 50 -7.43 17.18 -8.25
C ILE A 50 -7.08 18.13 -9.39
N GLN A 51 -7.38 17.77 -10.63
CA GLN A 51 -7.11 18.60 -11.81
C GLN A 51 -7.95 19.87 -11.85
N GLU A 52 -9.24 19.80 -11.52
CA GLU A 52 -10.16 20.94 -11.50
C GLU A 52 -9.80 22.00 -10.43
N ARG A 53 -9.29 21.56 -9.29
CA ARG A 53 -8.93 22.46 -8.17
C ARG A 53 -7.53 23.05 -8.27
N GLY A 54 -6.76 22.64 -9.24
CA GLY A 54 -5.34 23.02 -9.35
C GLY A 54 -4.45 22.23 -8.39
N GLU A 55 -3.19 22.57 -8.32
CA GLU A 55 -2.17 21.81 -7.58
C GLU A 55 -2.51 21.72 -6.08
N THR A 56 -2.99 20.57 -5.64
CA THR A 56 -3.12 20.22 -4.21
C THR A 56 -1.76 19.87 -3.59
N GLY A 57 -0.69 19.90 -4.37
CA GLY A 57 0.66 19.46 -3.97
C GLY A 57 0.81 17.94 -3.82
N LEU A 58 -0.28 17.16 -3.96
CA LEU A 58 -0.26 15.72 -3.82
C LEU A 58 -0.58 15.00 -5.13
N LEU A 59 0.22 13.99 -5.45
CA LEU A 59 0.01 13.15 -6.63
C LEU A 59 -1.16 12.15 -6.42
N PRO A 60 -1.84 11.70 -7.49
CA PRO A 60 -2.90 10.69 -7.43
C PRO A 60 -2.54 9.44 -6.61
N CYS A 61 -1.29 8.95 -6.73
CA CYS A 61 -0.79 7.81 -5.98
C CYS A 61 -0.80 8.01 -4.45
N SER A 62 -0.68 9.25 -3.98
CA SER A 62 -0.75 9.57 -2.54
C SER A 62 -2.17 9.33 -2.01
N TYR A 63 -3.19 9.82 -2.71
CA TYR A 63 -4.60 9.57 -2.40
C TYR A 63 -4.92 8.08 -2.46
N CYS A 64 -4.62 7.44 -3.58
CA CYS A 64 -4.85 6.01 -3.78
C CYS A 64 -4.21 5.16 -2.66
N GLY A 65 -2.97 5.45 -2.30
CA GLY A 65 -2.25 4.71 -1.25
C GLY A 65 -2.85 4.85 0.14
N VAL A 66 -3.35 6.04 0.51
CA VAL A 66 -4.00 6.28 1.80
C VAL A 66 -5.38 5.63 1.84
N LEU A 67 -6.22 5.86 0.83
CA LEU A 67 -7.57 5.31 0.75
C LEU A 67 -7.57 3.78 0.66
N ARG A 68 -6.67 3.18 -0.13
CA ARG A 68 -6.53 1.72 -0.22
C ARG A 68 -6.15 1.10 1.12
N ARG A 69 -5.23 1.71 1.88
CA ARG A 69 -4.87 1.20 3.22
C ARG A 69 -6.05 1.25 4.18
N LYS A 70 -6.84 2.32 4.14
CA LYS A 70 -8.07 2.45 4.93
C LYS A 70 -9.10 1.40 4.51
N ALA A 71 -9.37 1.25 3.22
CA ALA A 71 -10.30 0.25 2.68
C ALA A 71 -9.93 -1.18 3.09
N LEU A 72 -8.65 -1.55 2.98
CA LEU A 72 -8.16 -2.86 3.39
C LEU A 72 -8.30 -3.10 4.90
N ASN A 73 -8.05 -2.10 5.74
CA ASN A 73 -8.22 -2.21 7.18
C ASN A 73 -9.70 -2.36 7.55
N THR A 74 -10.57 -1.57 6.92
CA THR A 74 -12.03 -1.66 7.11
C THR A 74 -12.54 -3.03 6.73
N MET A 75 -12.21 -3.52 5.53
CA MET A 75 -12.59 -4.86 5.05
C MET A 75 -12.11 -5.97 6.00
N ALA A 76 -10.85 -5.90 6.46
CA ALA A 76 -10.29 -6.90 7.36
C ALA A 76 -10.98 -6.90 8.73
N ARG A 77 -11.34 -5.72 9.25
CA ARG A 77 -12.06 -5.56 10.51
C ARG A 77 -13.50 -6.08 10.41
N GLU A 78 -14.21 -5.77 9.32
CA GLU A 78 -15.57 -6.26 9.05
C GLU A 78 -15.61 -7.77 8.87
N ALA A 79 -14.57 -8.35 8.29
CA ALA A 79 -14.41 -9.80 8.17
C ALA A 79 -14.01 -10.48 9.48
N GLY A 80 -13.75 -9.74 10.57
CA GLY A 80 -13.39 -10.27 11.88
C GLY A 80 -12.08 -11.08 11.89
N VAL A 81 -11.11 -10.72 11.00
CA VAL A 81 -9.86 -11.47 10.90
C VAL A 81 -8.76 -10.88 11.80
N ASP A 82 -7.90 -11.73 12.32
CA ASP A 82 -6.80 -11.33 13.20
C ASP A 82 -5.61 -10.71 12.43
N LYS A 83 -5.46 -11.09 11.15
CA LYS A 83 -4.31 -10.68 10.33
C LYS A 83 -4.73 -10.32 8.90
N LEU A 84 -4.18 -9.21 8.42
CA LEU A 84 -4.28 -8.79 7.03
C LEU A 84 -2.97 -9.12 6.31
N VAL A 85 -2.99 -10.14 5.47
CA VAL A 85 -1.85 -10.55 4.64
C VAL A 85 -1.79 -9.68 3.39
N VAL A 86 -0.63 -9.07 3.13
CA VAL A 86 -0.37 -8.29 1.91
C VAL A 86 0.88 -8.81 1.20
N ALA A 87 0.81 -8.89 -0.13
CA ALA A 87 1.84 -9.52 -0.96
C ALA A 87 2.96 -8.56 -1.38
N HIS A 88 3.40 -7.68 -0.47
CA HIS A 88 4.57 -6.84 -0.76
C HIS A 88 5.84 -7.69 -0.88
N SER A 89 6.56 -7.51 -2.00
CA SER A 89 7.81 -8.18 -2.31
C SER A 89 9.02 -7.50 -1.65
N LEU A 90 10.22 -8.10 -1.80
CA LEU A 90 11.48 -7.47 -1.40
C LEU A 90 11.71 -6.14 -2.12
N ASP A 91 11.32 -6.06 -3.40
CA ASP A 91 11.38 -4.83 -4.20
C ASP A 91 10.48 -3.73 -3.62
N ASP A 92 9.25 -4.06 -3.21
CA ASP A 92 8.33 -3.10 -2.58
C ASP A 92 8.87 -2.57 -1.25
N GLU A 93 9.43 -3.45 -0.43
CA GLU A 93 9.99 -3.07 0.87
C GLU A 93 11.21 -2.17 0.70
N THR A 94 12.17 -2.54 -0.15
CA THR A 94 13.38 -1.75 -0.38
C THR A 94 13.08 -0.40 -1.01
N GLN A 95 12.16 -0.32 -1.97
CA GLN A 95 11.64 0.95 -2.50
C GLN A 95 11.03 1.82 -1.40
N THR A 96 10.21 1.23 -0.54
CA THR A 96 9.56 1.95 0.55
C THR A 96 10.57 2.45 1.58
N MET A 97 11.55 1.63 1.94
CA MET A 97 12.64 2.00 2.85
C MET A 97 13.44 3.18 2.30
N LEU A 98 13.83 3.11 1.03
CA LEU A 98 14.61 4.17 0.40
C LEU A 98 13.79 5.46 0.23
N LEU A 99 12.50 5.36 -0.13
CA LEU A 99 11.60 6.52 -0.16
C LEU A 99 11.49 7.20 1.20
N ASN A 100 11.41 6.43 2.30
CA ASN A 100 11.36 7.01 3.64
C ASN A 100 12.67 7.71 4.00
N VAL A 101 13.82 7.20 3.55
CA VAL A 101 15.13 7.87 3.70
C VAL A 101 15.15 9.19 2.90
N ILE A 102 14.72 9.17 1.64
CA ILE A 102 14.66 10.36 0.77
C ILE A 102 13.73 11.43 1.36
N HIS A 103 12.63 11.03 1.98
CA HIS A 103 11.69 11.95 2.63
C HIS A 103 12.17 12.42 4.01
N GLY A 104 13.27 11.89 4.55
CA GLY A 104 13.76 12.23 5.88
C GLY A 104 12.79 11.81 7.00
N ASP A 105 12.08 10.69 6.84
CA ASP A 105 11.06 10.23 7.77
C ASP A 105 11.52 9.00 8.59
N PRO A 106 12.27 9.20 9.68
CA PRO A 106 12.78 8.12 10.52
C PRO A 106 11.65 7.33 11.22
N LEU A 107 10.50 7.97 11.49
CA LEU A 107 9.34 7.31 12.08
C LEU A 107 8.74 6.25 11.14
N ARG A 108 8.66 6.55 9.85
CA ARG A 108 8.19 5.56 8.86
C ARG A 108 9.20 4.44 8.68
N ILE A 109 10.49 4.74 8.75
CA ILE A 109 11.54 3.69 8.70
C ILE A 109 11.39 2.77 9.90
N ALA A 110 11.29 3.29 11.12
CA ALA A 110 11.11 2.52 12.34
C ALA A 110 9.86 1.60 12.29
N ARG A 111 8.76 2.08 11.69
CA ARG A 111 7.49 1.34 11.59
C ARG A 111 7.41 0.38 10.39
N SER A 112 8.38 0.41 9.48
CA SER A 112 8.38 -0.46 8.29
C SER A 112 8.90 -1.85 8.67
N LYS A 113 7.98 -2.76 9.04
CA LYS A 113 8.28 -4.14 9.49
C LYS A 113 7.57 -5.17 8.60
N PRO A 114 8.11 -6.40 8.50
CA PRO A 114 7.40 -7.53 7.89
C PRO A 114 6.08 -7.88 8.61
N VAL A 115 6.09 -7.77 9.94
CA VAL A 115 4.91 -7.90 10.80
C VAL A 115 4.72 -6.59 11.55
N LEU A 116 3.64 -5.86 11.24
CA LEU A 116 3.39 -4.57 11.88
C LEU A 116 2.89 -4.74 13.31
N ASP A 117 3.33 -3.85 14.19
CA ASP A 117 2.80 -3.80 15.55
C ASP A 117 1.34 -3.30 15.54
N VAL A 118 0.48 -3.92 16.35
CA VAL A 118 -0.87 -3.44 16.59
C VAL A 118 -0.82 -2.36 17.67
N VAL A 119 -0.88 -1.11 17.24
CA VAL A 119 -0.78 0.06 18.11
C VAL A 119 -2.15 0.65 18.51
N HIS A 120 -3.23 0.08 17.97
CA HIS A 120 -4.61 0.50 18.27
C HIS A 120 -5.59 -0.64 17.98
N PRO A 121 -6.68 -0.84 18.79
CA PRO A 121 -7.66 -1.94 18.58
C PRO A 121 -8.35 -1.94 17.21
N ASN A 122 -8.52 -0.76 16.58
CA ASN A 122 -9.13 -0.64 15.25
C ASN A 122 -8.17 -0.95 14.09
N PHE A 123 -6.92 -1.31 14.35
CA PHE A 123 -6.01 -1.81 13.33
C PHE A 123 -5.94 -3.33 13.35
N VAL A 124 -6.15 -3.94 12.19
CA VAL A 124 -5.86 -5.36 11.98
C VAL A 124 -4.35 -5.50 11.69
N GLN A 125 -3.70 -6.46 12.35
CA GLN A 125 -2.27 -6.69 12.18
C GLN A 125 -1.94 -7.01 10.72
N ARG A 126 -1.07 -6.20 10.11
CA ARG A 126 -0.63 -6.43 8.73
C ARG A 126 0.64 -7.25 8.70
N VAL A 127 0.67 -8.29 7.85
CA VAL A 127 1.82 -9.18 7.68
C VAL A 127 2.19 -9.29 6.20
N LYS A 128 3.48 -9.42 5.91
CA LYS A 128 4.07 -9.39 4.57
C LYS A 128 4.95 -10.63 4.33
N PRO A 129 4.36 -11.78 4.05
CA PRO A 129 5.12 -13.04 3.92
C PRO A 129 6.12 -13.05 2.75
N LEU A 130 5.92 -12.22 1.73
CA LEU A 130 6.80 -12.14 0.55
C LEU A 130 7.87 -11.05 0.66
N CYS A 131 8.04 -10.38 1.81
CA CYS A 131 8.98 -9.26 1.97
C CYS A 131 10.45 -9.59 1.72
N MET A 132 10.82 -10.88 1.72
CA MET A 132 12.15 -11.38 1.42
C MET A 132 12.23 -12.09 0.05
N VAL A 133 11.17 -12.04 -0.76
CA VAL A 133 11.11 -12.67 -2.08
C VAL A 133 11.18 -11.59 -3.14
N PRO A 134 12.19 -11.60 -4.04
CA PRO A 134 12.26 -10.67 -5.16
C PRO A 134 11.03 -10.74 -6.07
N GLU A 135 10.56 -9.59 -6.58
CA GLU A 135 9.39 -9.52 -7.46
C GLU A 135 9.53 -10.45 -8.69
N LYS A 136 10.73 -10.52 -9.28
CA LYS A 136 11.05 -11.41 -10.40
C LYS A 136 10.80 -12.89 -10.10
N GLU A 137 11.06 -13.34 -8.87
CA GLU A 137 10.82 -14.73 -8.45
C GLU A 137 9.33 -15.00 -8.25
N VAL A 138 8.59 -14.03 -7.71
CA VAL A 138 7.13 -14.12 -7.58
C VAL A 138 6.48 -14.25 -8.96
N VAL A 139 6.91 -13.43 -9.94
CA VAL A 139 6.42 -13.47 -11.32
C VAL A 139 6.77 -14.80 -11.99
N LEU A 140 8.01 -15.27 -11.85
CA LEU A 140 8.45 -16.54 -12.41
C LEU A 140 7.65 -17.71 -11.81
N TYR A 141 7.45 -17.73 -10.50
CA TYR A 141 6.62 -18.73 -9.83
C TYR A 141 5.19 -18.74 -10.36
N ALA A 142 4.56 -17.56 -10.47
CA ALA A 142 3.20 -17.43 -11.00
C ALA A 142 3.11 -17.97 -12.44
N TYR A 143 4.08 -17.61 -13.29
CA TYR A 143 4.16 -18.09 -14.67
C TYR A 143 4.28 -19.62 -14.75
N LEU A 144 5.22 -20.21 -14.01
CA LEU A 144 5.45 -21.66 -14.02
C LEU A 144 4.28 -22.45 -13.45
N LYS A 145 3.50 -21.86 -12.52
CA LYS A 145 2.29 -22.46 -11.94
C LYS A 145 1.02 -22.19 -12.75
N GLY A 146 1.09 -21.47 -13.85
CA GLY A 146 -0.09 -21.08 -14.64
C GLY A 146 -1.07 -20.20 -13.88
N ILE A 147 -0.57 -19.41 -12.92
CA ILE A 147 -1.38 -18.42 -12.19
C ILE A 147 -1.45 -17.16 -13.07
N GLU A 148 -2.66 -16.76 -13.41
CA GLU A 148 -2.86 -15.54 -14.19
C GLU A 148 -2.57 -14.30 -13.31
N PHE A 149 -1.89 -13.33 -13.90
CA PHE A 149 -1.60 -12.04 -13.25
C PHE A 149 -1.69 -10.89 -14.26
N GLN A 150 -1.99 -9.70 -13.76
CA GLN A 150 -2.06 -8.49 -14.58
C GLN A 150 -0.66 -7.95 -14.85
N SER A 151 -0.36 -7.64 -16.11
CA SER A 151 0.91 -7.04 -16.56
C SER A 151 0.80 -5.55 -16.90
N ILE A 152 -0.42 -5.01 -16.96
CA ILE A 152 -0.66 -3.60 -17.29
C ILE A 152 -0.33 -2.71 -16.10
N THR A 153 0.40 -1.62 -16.35
CA THR A 153 0.74 -0.62 -15.33
C THR A 153 -0.39 0.37 -15.14
N CYS A 154 -0.62 0.80 -13.89
CA CYS A 154 -1.61 1.83 -13.58
C CYS A 154 -1.29 3.14 -14.33
N PRO A 155 -2.28 3.77 -15.02
CA PRO A 155 -2.05 4.99 -15.79
C PRO A 155 -1.58 6.16 -14.94
N TYR A 156 -1.90 6.20 -13.64
CA TYR A 156 -1.50 7.26 -12.72
C TYR A 156 -0.13 7.07 -12.08
N ALA A 157 0.54 5.95 -12.32
CA ALA A 157 1.83 5.64 -11.69
C ALA A 157 3.03 6.37 -12.31
N GLN A 158 2.90 6.93 -13.52
CA GLN A 158 4.04 7.42 -14.32
C GLN A 158 4.85 8.55 -13.66
N THR A 159 4.20 9.42 -12.89
CA THR A 159 4.83 10.59 -12.25
C THR A 159 5.29 10.34 -10.81
N ALA A 160 5.18 9.11 -10.33
CA ALA A 160 5.50 8.81 -8.94
C ALA A 160 7.01 8.66 -8.72
N LEU A 161 7.58 9.37 -7.73
CA LEU A 161 8.97 9.23 -7.27
C LEU A 161 9.37 7.75 -7.03
N ARG A 162 8.39 6.90 -6.70
CA ARG A 162 8.60 5.46 -6.56
C ARG A 162 9.15 4.81 -7.83
N ASN A 163 8.80 5.31 -9.03
CA ASN A 163 9.32 4.76 -10.28
C ASN A 163 10.81 5.06 -10.46
N ASP A 164 11.25 6.25 -10.06
CA ASP A 164 12.66 6.61 -10.14
C ASP A 164 13.49 5.75 -9.19
N VAL A 165 12.98 5.54 -7.97
CA VAL A 165 13.59 4.65 -6.98
C VAL A 165 13.60 3.20 -7.47
N ARG A 166 12.50 2.71 -8.06
CA ARG A 166 12.42 1.37 -8.67
C ARG A 166 13.47 1.19 -9.75
N ASN A 167 13.54 2.13 -10.70
CA ASN A 167 14.50 2.08 -11.81
C ASN A 167 15.94 2.07 -11.31
N MET A 168 16.27 2.93 -10.35
CA MET A 168 17.59 2.97 -9.74
C MET A 168 17.95 1.65 -9.05
N LEU A 169 17.07 1.11 -8.20
CA LEU A 169 17.30 -0.15 -7.51
C LEU A 169 17.40 -1.32 -8.48
N THR A 170 16.59 -1.36 -9.54
CA THR A 170 16.66 -2.39 -10.58
C THR A 170 18.01 -2.36 -11.31
N GLN A 171 18.50 -1.16 -11.66
CA GLN A 171 19.82 -1.02 -12.30
C GLN A 171 20.95 -1.43 -11.35
N MET A 172 20.87 -1.08 -10.07
CA MET A 172 21.87 -1.48 -9.08
C MET A 172 21.86 -2.99 -8.85
N GLU A 173 20.70 -3.62 -8.73
CA GLU A 173 20.56 -5.07 -8.57
C GLU A 173 21.11 -5.82 -9.78
N TYR A 174 20.89 -5.29 -11.00
CA TYR A 174 21.44 -5.87 -12.23
C TYR A 174 22.98 -5.84 -12.26
N LYS A 175 23.59 -4.73 -11.83
CA LYS A 175 25.06 -4.56 -11.81
C LYS A 175 25.73 -5.21 -10.60
N HIS A 176 25.04 -5.23 -9.48
CA HIS A 176 25.51 -5.65 -8.17
C HIS A 176 24.46 -6.53 -7.52
N ALA A 177 24.42 -7.80 -7.92
CA ALA A 177 23.45 -8.78 -7.43
C ALA A 177 23.46 -8.87 -5.90
N GLY A 178 22.27 -8.88 -5.30
CA GLY A 178 22.06 -8.87 -3.85
C GLY A 178 21.93 -7.48 -3.22
N THR A 179 21.92 -6.41 -4.03
CA THR A 179 21.69 -5.03 -3.55
C THR A 179 20.39 -4.90 -2.77
N LEU A 180 19.29 -5.50 -3.25
CA LEU A 180 18.00 -5.43 -2.56
C LEU A 180 18.07 -6.05 -1.16
N PHE A 181 18.68 -7.22 -1.03
CA PHE A 181 18.89 -7.87 0.28
C PHE A 181 19.77 -7.03 1.19
N THR A 182 20.83 -6.44 0.65
CA THR A 182 21.74 -5.58 1.42
C THR A 182 21.01 -4.35 1.97
N VAL A 183 20.22 -3.68 1.15
CA VAL A 183 19.40 -2.53 1.58
C VAL A 183 18.40 -2.96 2.65
N PHE A 184 17.66 -4.03 2.44
CA PHE A 184 16.69 -4.55 3.38
C PHE A 184 17.34 -4.85 4.74
N HIS A 185 18.40 -5.63 4.76
CA HIS A 185 19.10 -6.00 6.01
C HIS A 185 19.77 -4.82 6.71
N SER A 186 20.26 -3.83 5.96
CA SER A 186 20.82 -2.61 6.54
C SER A 186 19.76 -1.85 7.36
N ILE A 187 18.56 -1.69 6.80
CA ILE A 187 17.45 -1.05 7.52
C ILE A 187 16.98 -1.89 8.72
N GLU A 188 16.90 -3.22 8.57
CA GLU A 188 16.56 -4.11 9.69
C GLU A 188 17.54 -3.96 10.87
N ARG A 189 18.83 -3.78 10.59
CA ARG A 189 19.87 -3.58 11.63
C ARG A 189 19.77 -2.21 12.30
N ILE A 190 19.41 -1.17 11.55
CA ILE A 190 19.30 0.21 12.07
C ILE A 190 17.98 0.42 12.83
N ARG A 191 16.93 -0.29 12.46
CA ARG A 191 15.57 -0.11 13.00
C ARG A 191 15.49 -0.07 14.55
N PRO A 192 16.11 -0.97 15.31
CA PRO A 192 16.02 -0.93 16.78
C PRO A 192 16.50 0.39 17.38
N ALA A 193 17.56 0.97 16.80
CA ALA A 193 18.06 2.28 17.23
C ALA A 193 17.06 3.42 16.93
N LEU A 194 16.43 3.37 15.73
CA LEU A 194 15.38 4.32 15.35
C LEU A 194 14.14 4.19 16.24
N GLU A 195 13.72 2.96 16.55
CA GLU A 195 12.59 2.70 17.46
C GLU A 195 12.87 3.25 18.88
N ALA A 196 14.08 3.07 19.39
CA ALA A 196 14.48 3.59 20.68
C ALA A 196 14.53 5.13 20.73
N ALA A 197 14.90 5.76 19.61
CA ALA A 197 14.98 7.22 19.46
C ALA A 197 13.64 7.90 19.16
N THR A 198 12.59 7.15 18.85
CA THR A 198 11.28 7.71 18.47
C THR A 198 10.29 7.62 19.62
N GLU A 199 9.57 8.69 19.88
CA GLU A 199 8.50 8.70 20.87
C GLU A 199 7.31 7.85 20.40
N LYS A 200 6.72 7.13 21.36
CA LYS A 200 5.46 6.39 21.10
C LYS A 200 4.33 7.38 20.92
N VAL A 201 3.83 7.47 19.71
CA VAL A 201 2.69 8.34 19.40
C VAL A 201 1.41 7.70 19.94
N LYS A 202 0.67 8.47 20.73
CA LYS A 202 -0.63 8.07 21.25
C LYS A 202 -1.69 8.30 20.14
N LEU A 203 -2.40 7.24 19.77
CA LEU A 203 -3.47 7.32 18.79
C LEU A 203 -4.80 7.54 19.48
N GLN A 204 -5.68 8.30 18.80
CA GLN A 204 -7.09 8.50 19.12
C GLN A 204 -7.95 8.15 17.91
N ASN A 205 -9.26 8.15 18.07
CA ASN A 205 -10.18 7.89 16.96
C ASN A 205 -10.46 9.18 16.18
N CYS A 206 -10.42 9.09 14.86
CA CYS A 206 -10.90 10.16 13.97
C CYS A 206 -12.36 10.47 14.27
N HIS A 207 -12.70 11.72 14.49
CA HIS A 207 -14.06 12.11 14.87
C HIS A 207 -15.08 11.91 13.72
N LEU A 208 -14.64 11.84 12.46
CA LEU A 208 -15.54 11.61 11.32
C LEU A 208 -15.77 10.11 11.04
N CYS A 209 -14.74 9.27 11.16
CA CYS A 209 -14.86 7.88 10.69
C CYS A 209 -14.38 6.83 11.70
N GLY A 210 -13.89 7.24 12.88
CA GLY A 210 -13.40 6.32 13.92
C GLY A 210 -12.07 5.63 13.61
N GLU A 211 -11.41 5.90 12.49
CA GLU A 211 -10.11 5.32 12.15
C GLU A 211 -9.02 5.88 13.07
N PRO A 212 -8.04 5.09 13.52
CA PRO A 212 -6.96 5.56 14.38
C PRO A 212 -6.14 6.67 13.75
N THR A 213 -5.88 7.73 14.50
CA THR A 213 -5.14 8.91 14.07
C THR A 213 -4.39 9.56 15.22
N VAL A 214 -3.40 10.39 14.90
CA VAL A 214 -2.67 11.23 15.87
C VAL A 214 -3.44 12.51 16.17
N GLY A 215 -4.09 13.09 15.16
CA GLY A 215 -4.87 14.33 15.27
C GLY A 215 -6.38 14.05 15.25
N ASP A 216 -7.19 15.12 15.15
CA ASP A 216 -8.65 15.02 15.14
C ASP A 216 -9.20 14.27 13.93
N LEU A 217 -8.55 14.38 12.79
CA LEU A 217 -8.90 13.71 11.54
C LEU A 217 -7.83 12.75 11.09
N CYS A 218 -8.23 11.57 10.62
CA CYS A 218 -7.30 10.66 9.95
C CYS A 218 -6.90 11.21 8.57
N ARG A 219 -5.75 10.79 8.06
CA ARG A 219 -5.22 11.31 6.79
C ARG A 219 -6.19 11.12 5.61
N ALA A 220 -6.97 10.03 5.58
CA ALA A 220 -7.97 9.82 4.55
C ALA A 220 -9.08 10.91 4.59
N CYS A 221 -9.62 11.19 5.77
CA CYS A 221 -10.65 12.23 5.94
C CYS A 221 -10.10 13.62 5.61
N GLN A 222 -8.87 13.95 6.05
CA GLN A 222 -8.22 15.21 5.68
C GLN A 222 -8.12 15.38 4.15
N MET A 223 -7.62 14.34 3.46
CA MET A 223 -7.46 14.36 2.00
C MET A 223 -8.80 14.50 1.27
N LEU A 224 -9.85 13.86 1.75
CA LEU A 224 -11.19 13.97 1.18
C LEU A 224 -11.78 15.37 1.41
N GLN A 225 -11.59 15.97 2.59
CA GLN A 225 -12.00 17.35 2.86
C GLN A 225 -11.23 18.37 2.02
N GLU A 226 -9.91 18.18 1.83
CA GLU A 226 -9.10 19.02 0.93
C GLU A 226 -9.68 19.02 -0.50
N LEU A 227 -10.31 17.93 -0.92
CA LEU A 227 -11.03 17.81 -2.20
C LEU A 227 -12.51 18.23 -2.13
N GLY A 228 -13.01 18.70 -0.97
CA GLY A 228 -14.41 19.09 -0.78
C GLY A 228 -15.40 17.91 -0.90
N ILE A 229 -14.92 16.70 -0.62
CA ILE A 229 -15.73 15.48 -0.68
C ILE A 229 -16.50 15.23 0.63
N GLN A 230 -16.23 16.00 1.67
CA GLN A 230 -16.95 15.95 2.96
C GLN A 230 -17.16 17.35 3.52
#